data_70139202a9a6dbe88f7b763eb270a263
#
_entry.id   70139202a9a6dbe88f7b763eb270a263
#
_cell.length_a   1.000
_cell.length_b   1.000
_cell.length_c   1.000
_cell.angle_alpha   90.00
_cell.angle_beta   90.00
_cell.angle_gamma   90.00
#
_symmetry.space_group_name_H-M   'P 1'
#
loop_
_entity.id
_entity.type
_entity.pdbx_description
1 polymer ?
#
loop_
_entity_poly.entity_id
_entity_poly.type
_entity_poly.pdbx_seq_one_letter_code
_entity_poly.pdbx_strand_id
1 'polypeptide(L)'
;MFNLTAVQTAIRENSFDGWLLYDFRGLNNLARRILGIAGEAMLSRRWFYFIPANGEPRKLVHRIEPHSLDAVPGSAQLYLRWQELEAGVQTILGSAKRVAMEYVPRNANPYVSRVDGGTVELVRSFGIDIVPSGDLVQRFEATWTPEQWKMHQEAAKYTRQAFDEAFRLIAERIRAKGSVEELEVQKRIVEYFHANGLTADHPPICAVGPHSGDP
;
A
#
# COMPACT_ATOMS: atom_id res chain seq x y z
N MET A 1 5.58 -7.91 10.93
CA MET A 1 4.65 -9.03 11.29
C MET A 1 3.32 -8.42 11.72
N PHE A 2 2.19 -8.92 11.22
CA PHE A 2 0.85 -8.43 11.57
C PHE A 2 0.59 -8.52 13.09
N ASN A 3 0.15 -7.42 13.70
CA ASN A 3 -0.11 -7.33 15.14
C ASN A 3 -1.59 -7.00 15.39
N LEU A 4 -2.40 -8.02 15.61
CA LEU A 4 -3.84 -7.90 15.82
C LEU A 4 -4.18 -6.97 17.00
N THR A 5 -3.48 -7.10 18.13
CA THR A 5 -3.77 -6.29 19.32
C THR A 5 -3.56 -4.80 19.06
N ALA A 6 -2.47 -4.45 18.37
CA ALA A 6 -2.19 -3.06 18.01
C ALA A 6 -3.25 -2.51 17.05
N VAL A 7 -3.69 -3.32 16.06
CA VAL A 7 -4.75 -2.94 15.11
C VAL A 7 -6.06 -2.71 15.83
N GLN A 8 -6.49 -3.62 16.69
CA GLN A 8 -7.73 -3.47 17.46
C GLN A 8 -7.69 -2.26 18.40
N THR A 9 -6.53 -1.97 18.98
CA THR A 9 -6.36 -0.75 19.80
C THR A 9 -6.56 0.51 18.94
N ALA A 10 -5.95 0.57 17.76
CA ALA A 10 -6.12 1.70 16.85
C ALA A 10 -7.58 1.85 16.37
N ILE A 11 -8.28 0.76 16.10
CA ILE A 11 -9.70 0.76 15.73
C ILE A 11 -10.54 1.41 16.85
N ARG A 12 -10.31 1.04 18.11
CA ARG A 12 -11.01 1.62 19.28
C ARG A 12 -10.68 3.11 19.47
N GLU A 13 -9.41 3.48 19.35
CA GLU A 13 -8.96 4.88 19.45
C GLU A 13 -9.65 5.79 18.43
N ASN A 14 -9.97 5.25 17.24
CA ASN A 14 -10.71 5.95 16.20
C ASN A 14 -12.24 5.84 16.34
N SER A 15 -12.76 5.18 17.38
CA SER A 15 -14.19 4.96 17.58
C SER A 15 -14.88 4.25 16.40
N PHE A 16 -14.20 3.25 15.81
CA PHE A 16 -14.75 2.38 14.79
C PHE A 16 -15.18 1.04 15.40
N ASP A 17 -16.20 0.40 14.82
CA ASP A 17 -16.61 -0.95 15.22
C ASP A 17 -15.66 -2.01 14.65
N GLY A 18 -14.98 -1.69 13.56
CA GLY A 18 -14.00 -2.56 12.96
C GLY A 18 -13.38 -1.99 11.69
N TRP A 19 -12.47 -2.77 11.14
CA TRP A 19 -11.79 -2.50 9.86
C TRP A 19 -12.05 -3.65 8.90
N LEU A 20 -12.68 -3.39 7.76
CA LEU A 20 -12.91 -4.36 6.69
C LEU A 20 -11.86 -4.16 5.59
N LEU A 21 -10.88 -5.04 5.60
CA LEU A 21 -9.89 -5.14 4.54
C LEU A 21 -10.44 -6.03 3.41
N TYR A 22 -10.23 -5.62 2.18
CA TYR A 22 -10.70 -6.29 0.98
C TYR A 22 -9.64 -6.25 -0.10
N ASP A 23 -9.51 -7.31 -0.88
CA ASP A 23 -8.73 -7.28 -2.11
C ASP A 23 -9.36 -8.14 -3.21
N PHE A 24 -9.11 -7.75 -4.43
CA PHE A 24 -9.34 -8.50 -5.64
C PHE A 24 -8.13 -8.36 -6.56
N ARG A 25 -7.42 -9.47 -6.79
CA ARG A 25 -6.30 -9.55 -7.73
C ARG A 25 -5.13 -8.58 -7.44
N GLY A 26 -4.93 -8.23 -6.18
CA GLY A 26 -3.84 -7.33 -5.77
C GLY A 26 -4.10 -5.84 -5.97
N LEU A 27 -5.35 -5.44 -6.25
CA LEU A 27 -5.72 -4.02 -6.40
C LEU A 27 -5.57 -3.24 -5.09
N ASN A 28 -5.82 -3.89 -3.95
CA ASN A 28 -5.60 -3.29 -2.63
C ASN A 28 -4.25 -3.75 -2.04
N ASN A 29 -3.18 -3.21 -2.58
CA ASN A 29 -1.83 -3.48 -2.12
C ASN A 29 -1.59 -3.03 -0.65
N LEU A 30 -2.33 -2.04 -0.16
CA LEU A 30 -2.26 -1.58 1.24
C LEU A 30 -2.73 -2.69 2.19
N ALA A 31 -3.91 -3.26 1.95
CA ALA A 31 -4.43 -4.37 2.75
C ALA A 31 -3.46 -5.56 2.76
N ARG A 32 -2.90 -5.91 1.61
CA ARG A 32 -1.92 -7.01 1.51
C ARG A 32 -0.67 -6.75 2.36
N ARG A 33 -0.08 -5.56 2.28
CA ARG A 33 1.13 -5.22 3.06
C ARG A 33 0.84 -5.16 4.56
N ILE A 34 -0.27 -4.56 4.97
CA ILE A 34 -0.71 -4.50 6.37
C ILE A 34 -0.87 -5.91 6.96
N LEU A 35 -1.45 -6.84 6.20
CA LEU A 35 -1.64 -8.23 6.61
C LEU A 35 -0.39 -9.11 6.45
N GLY A 36 0.69 -8.60 5.84
CA GLY A 36 1.90 -9.36 5.56
C GLY A 36 1.72 -10.45 4.49
N ILE A 37 0.75 -10.28 3.58
CA ILE A 37 0.55 -11.19 2.44
C ILE A 37 1.64 -10.89 1.41
N ALA A 38 2.40 -11.92 1.03
CA ALA A 38 3.48 -11.78 0.06
C ALA A 38 3.01 -11.18 -1.27
N GLY A 39 3.77 -10.24 -1.81
CA GLY A 39 3.44 -9.55 -3.06
C GLY A 39 3.24 -10.50 -4.24
N GLU A 40 4.02 -11.58 -4.29
CA GLU A 40 3.99 -12.63 -5.32
C GLU A 40 2.84 -13.64 -5.12
N ALA A 41 2.14 -13.62 -3.98
CA ALA A 41 1.01 -14.51 -3.77
C ALA A 41 -0.08 -14.22 -4.81
N MET A 42 -0.30 -15.20 -5.70
CA MET A 42 -1.32 -15.08 -6.74
C MET A 42 -2.70 -15.35 -6.13
N LEU A 43 -3.37 -14.27 -5.72
CA LEU A 43 -4.74 -14.29 -5.24
C LEU A 43 -5.65 -13.70 -6.30
N SER A 44 -6.43 -14.57 -6.95
CA SER A 44 -7.25 -14.20 -8.11
C SER A 44 -8.72 -13.97 -7.77
N ARG A 45 -9.12 -14.31 -6.56
CA ARG A 45 -10.50 -14.20 -6.05
C ARG A 45 -10.62 -13.13 -4.99
N ARG A 46 -11.84 -12.58 -4.84
CA ARG A 46 -12.14 -11.62 -3.78
C ARG A 46 -12.00 -12.30 -2.41
N TRP A 47 -11.36 -11.60 -1.49
CA TRP A 47 -11.37 -11.97 -0.08
C TRP A 47 -11.70 -10.75 0.76
N PHE A 48 -12.27 -11.00 1.94
CA PHE A 48 -12.57 -9.99 2.93
C PHE A 48 -12.02 -10.44 4.28
N TYR A 49 -11.46 -9.52 5.01
CA TYR A 49 -10.96 -9.73 6.35
C TYR A 49 -11.50 -8.64 7.26
N PHE A 50 -12.43 -9.01 8.14
CA PHE A 50 -13.01 -8.09 9.09
C PHE A 50 -12.31 -8.22 10.43
N ILE A 51 -11.70 -7.13 10.90
CA ILE A 51 -11.05 -6.99 12.21
C ILE A 51 -12.00 -6.18 13.08
N PRO A 52 -12.75 -6.79 14.01
CA PRO A 52 -13.60 -6.05 14.93
C PRO A 52 -12.76 -5.28 15.96
N ALA A 53 -13.30 -4.22 16.52
CA ALA A 53 -12.68 -3.47 17.61
C ALA A 53 -12.35 -4.36 18.82
N ASN A 54 -13.15 -5.41 19.04
CA ASN A 54 -12.97 -6.42 20.07
C ASN A 54 -13.39 -7.79 19.56
N GLY A 55 -12.72 -8.84 20.04
CA GLY A 55 -13.02 -10.21 19.69
C GLY A 55 -12.21 -10.75 18.52
N GLU A 56 -12.63 -11.90 17.99
CA GLU A 56 -11.90 -12.61 16.95
C GLU A 56 -12.17 -12.03 15.56
N PRO A 57 -11.15 -11.83 14.73
CA PRO A 57 -11.31 -11.49 13.33
C PRO A 57 -12.04 -12.58 12.52
N ARG A 58 -12.66 -12.17 11.42
CA ARG A 58 -13.44 -13.04 10.54
C ARG A 58 -12.99 -12.89 9.10
N LYS A 59 -12.81 -14.01 8.43
CA LYS A 59 -12.36 -14.14 7.06
C LYS A 59 -13.49 -14.61 6.17
N LEU A 60 -13.59 -14.06 4.97
CA LEU A 60 -14.40 -14.59 3.89
C LEU A 60 -13.52 -14.84 2.68
N VAL A 61 -13.31 -16.08 2.30
CA VAL A 61 -12.42 -16.48 1.22
C VAL A 61 -13.13 -17.40 0.23
N HIS A 62 -12.69 -17.36 -1.03
CA HIS A 62 -13.30 -18.19 -2.07
C HIS A 62 -12.84 -19.63 -1.95
N ARG A 63 -13.75 -20.59 -2.19
CA ARG A 63 -13.48 -22.04 -2.12
C ARG A 63 -12.31 -22.52 -2.99
N ILE A 64 -12.01 -21.83 -4.11
CA ILE A 64 -10.86 -22.16 -4.98
C ILE A 64 -9.53 -21.72 -4.34
N GLU A 65 -9.55 -20.72 -3.48
CA GLU A 65 -8.36 -20.15 -2.82
C GLU A 65 -8.60 -20.11 -1.28
N PRO A 66 -8.88 -21.25 -0.62
CA PRO A 66 -9.31 -21.26 0.78
C PRO A 66 -8.23 -20.81 1.74
N HIS A 67 -6.96 -20.84 1.32
CA HIS A 67 -5.77 -20.53 2.12
C HIS A 67 -5.28 -19.08 1.95
N SER A 68 -6.04 -18.23 1.26
CA SER A 68 -5.61 -16.84 0.94
C SER A 68 -5.24 -16.00 2.17
N LEU A 69 -5.83 -16.29 3.33
CA LEU A 69 -5.65 -15.54 4.57
C LEU A 69 -5.13 -16.41 5.73
N ASP A 70 -4.43 -17.52 5.46
CA ASP A 70 -3.91 -18.41 6.52
C ASP A 70 -2.84 -17.73 7.38
N ALA A 71 -2.13 -16.75 6.84
CA ALA A 71 -1.09 -16.00 7.56
C ALA A 71 -1.62 -15.10 8.68
N VAL A 72 -2.93 -14.82 8.72
CA VAL A 72 -3.54 -13.95 9.72
C VAL A 72 -4.53 -14.73 10.61
N PRO A 73 -4.75 -14.31 11.88
CA PRO A 73 -5.67 -14.98 12.79
C PRO A 73 -7.13 -14.81 12.38
N GLY A 74 -8.01 -15.62 12.93
CA GLY A 74 -9.47 -15.48 12.80
C GLY A 74 -10.13 -16.67 12.10
N SER A 75 -11.44 -16.81 12.32
CA SER A 75 -12.28 -17.86 11.72
C SER A 75 -12.54 -17.59 10.25
N ALA A 76 -12.55 -18.64 9.43
CA ALA A 76 -12.74 -18.54 7.99
C ALA A 76 -14.11 -19.10 7.56
N GLN A 77 -14.82 -18.34 6.73
CA GLN A 77 -16.00 -18.74 5.99
C GLN A 77 -15.64 -18.86 4.52
N LEU A 78 -16.09 -19.93 3.87
CA LEU A 78 -15.89 -20.14 2.43
C LEU A 78 -17.15 -19.70 1.65
N TYR A 79 -16.93 -19.13 0.47
CA TYR A 79 -17.98 -18.84 -0.50
C TYR A 79 -17.61 -19.40 -1.88
N LEU A 80 -18.59 -19.69 -2.72
CA LEU A 80 -18.42 -20.11 -4.12
C LEU A 80 -19.21 -19.18 -5.06
N ARG A 81 -20.49 -18.95 -4.75
CA ARG A 81 -21.40 -18.16 -5.57
C ARG A 81 -21.46 -16.72 -5.08
N TRP A 82 -21.88 -15.80 -5.96
CA TRP A 82 -21.99 -14.39 -5.61
C TRP A 82 -22.98 -14.11 -4.47
N GLN A 83 -24.10 -14.89 -4.40
CA GLN A 83 -25.06 -14.78 -3.29
C GLN A 83 -24.45 -15.18 -1.95
N GLU A 84 -23.59 -16.20 -1.95
CA GLU A 84 -22.87 -16.66 -0.75
C GLU A 84 -21.81 -15.62 -0.34
N LEU A 85 -21.21 -14.90 -1.30
CA LEU A 85 -20.30 -13.81 -1.00
C LEU A 85 -21.04 -12.66 -0.31
N GLU A 86 -22.16 -12.20 -0.84
CA GLU A 86 -22.95 -11.11 -0.22
C GLU A 86 -23.41 -11.49 1.18
N ALA A 87 -24.02 -12.66 1.36
CA ALA A 87 -24.43 -13.17 2.67
C ALA A 87 -23.22 -13.35 3.62
N GLY A 88 -22.08 -13.79 3.08
CA GLY A 88 -20.83 -13.93 3.82
C GLY A 88 -20.28 -12.60 4.32
N VAL A 89 -20.26 -11.56 3.47
CA VAL A 89 -19.83 -10.21 3.88
C VAL A 89 -20.73 -9.70 5.01
N GLN A 90 -22.05 -9.82 4.88
CA GLN A 90 -22.98 -9.44 5.93
C GLN A 90 -22.72 -10.23 7.23
N THR A 91 -22.47 -11.53 7.13
CA THR A 91 -22.19 -12.39 8.28
C THR A 91 -20.90 -12.00 9.01
N ILE A 92 -19.81 -11.76 8.28
CA ILE A 92 -18.53 -11.38 8.92
C ILE A 92 -18.58 -9.98 9.54
N LEU A 93 -19.40 -9.07 9.03
CA LEU A 93 -19.62 -7.74 9.62
C LEU A 93 -20.44 -7.83 10.92
N GLY A 94 -21.42 -8.75 10.99
CA GLY A 94 -22.25 -8.95 12.16
C GLY A 94 -23.08 -7.71 12.51
N SER A 95 -22.94 -7.22 13.76
CA SER A 95 -23.67 -6.04 14.26
C SER A 95 -22.91 -4.72 14.09
N ALA A 96 -21.74 -4.72 13.44
CA ALA A 96 -20.97 -3.50 13.20
C ALA A 96 -21.81 -2.45 12.44
N LYS A 97 -21.60 -1.18 12.74
CA LYS A 97 -22.29 -0.06 12.11
C LYS A 97 -21.33 0.91 11.45
N ARG A 98 -20.18 1.15 12.06
CA ARG A 98 -19.18 2.10 11.59
C ARG A 98 -17.86 1.38 11.31
N VAL A 99 -17.57 1.16 10.03
CA VAL A 99 -16.50 0.27 9.57
C VAL A 99 -15.52 1.04 8.69
N ALA A 100 -14.23 0.95 9.03
CA ALA A 100 -13.17 1.51 8.21
C ALA A 100 -12.93 0.64 6.96
N MET A 101 -12.70 1.29 5.83
CA MET A 101 -12.26 0.65 4.57
C MET A 101 -11.29 1.59 3.85
N GLU A 102 -10.49 1.04 2.92
CA GLU A 102 -9.62 1.81 2.04
C GLU A 102 -10.45 2.54 0.97
N TYR A 103 -11.30 3.43 1.44
CA TYR A 103 -12.18 4.29 0.68
C TYR A 103 -12.01 5.73 1.13
N VAL A 104 -11.85 6.66 0.19
CA VAL A 104 -11.78 8.09 0.48
C VAL A 104 -12.90 8.80 -0.26
N PRO A 105 -13.78 9.51 0.47
CA PRO A 105 -14.88 10.26 -0.15
C PRO A 105 -14.39 11.20 -1.23
N ARG A 106 -15.08 11.21 -2.38
CA ARG A 106 -14.75 12.03 -3.56
C ARG A 106 -13.33 11.79 -4.11
N ASN A 107 -12.69 10.66 -3.73
CA ASN A 107 -11.33 10.31 -4.13
C ASN A 107 -10.29 11.41 -3.81
N ALA A 108 -10.48 12.13 -2.69
CA ALA A 108 -9.59 13.24 -2.30
C ALA A 108 -8.14 12.79 -2.04
N ASN A 109 -7.94 11.49 -1.74
CA ASN A 109 -6.62 10.86 -1.70
C ASN A 109 -6.67 9.50 -2.43
N PRO A 110 -6.27 9.45 -3.72
CA PRO A 110 -6.34 8.22 -4.51
C PRO A 110 -5.36 7.15 -4.04
N TYR A 111 -4.31 7.50 -3.30
CA TYR A 111 -3.34 6.52 -2.78
C TYR A 111 -3.93 5.60 -1.72
N VAL A 112 -4.94 6.06 -0.97
CA VAL A 112 -5.64 5.28 0.05
C VAL A 112 -6.96 4.70 -0.46
N SER A 113 -7.55 5.24 -1.51
CA SER A 113 -8.81 4.77 -2.09
C SER A 113 -8.56 3.55 -2.98
N ARG A 114 -8.64 2.35 -2.40
CA ARG A 114 -8.29 1.06 -3.04
C ARG A 114 -9.47 0.11 -3.21
N VAL A 115 -10.58 0.39 -2.55
CA VAL A 115 -11.81 -0.41 -2.67
C VAL A 115 -12.64 0.14 -3.83
N ASP A 116 -13.09 -0.75 -4.71
CA ASP A 116 -13.93 -0.39 -5.85
C ASP A 116 -15.33 0.08 -5.42
N GLY A 117 -15.97 0.89 -6.27
CA GLY A 117 -17.28 1.47 -5.99
C GLY A 117 -18.36 0.44 -5.71
N GLY A 118 -18.38 -0.67 -6.48
CA GLY A 118 -19.39 -1.74 -6.30
C GLY A 118 -19.24 -2.43 -4.94
N THR A 119 -18.03 -2.64 -4.46
CA THR A 119 -17.80 -3.21 -3.11
C THR A 119 -18.24 -2.22 -2.02
N VAL A 120 -17.98 -0.92 -2.20
CA VAL A 120 -18.48 0.13 -1.28
C VAL A 120 -20.01 0.14 -1.25
N GLU A 121 -20.68 0.09 -2.40
CA GLU A 121 -22.14 0.02 -2.49
C GLU A 121 -22.71 -1.21 -1.80
N LEU A 122 -22.09 -2.39 -2.04
CA LEU A 122 -22.49 -3.63 -1.39
C LEU A 122 -22.44 -3.51 0.13
N VAL A 123 -21.33 -3.05 0.70
CA VAL A 123 -21.19 -2.94 2.16
C VAL A 123 -22.18 -1.90 2.73
N ARG A 124 -22.39 -0.77 2.05
CA ARG A 124 -23.39 0.23 2.45
C ARG A 124 -24.81 -0.31 2.40
N SER A 125 -25.14 -1.21 1.49
CA SER A 125 -26.49 -1.80 1.39
C SER A 125 -26.88 -2.60 2.64
N PHE A 126 -25.92 -3.01 3.46
CA PHE A 126 -26.14 -3.66 4.76
C PHE A 126 -26.38 -2.65 5.92
N GLY A 127 -26.48 -1.36 5.61
CA GLY A 127 -26.67 -0.30 6.62
C GLY A 127 -25.37 0.05 7.36
N ILE A 128 -24.22 -0.20 6.77
CA ILE A 128 -22.90 0.14 7.31
C ILE A 128 -22.50 1.56 6.92
N ASP A 129 -22.10 2.37 7.90
CA ASP A 129 -21.38 3.61 7.68
C ASP A 129 -19.91 3.31 7.39
N ILE A 130 -19.52 3.45 6.12
CA ILE A 130 -18.13 3.27 5.72
C ILE A 130 -17.36 4.56 5.96
N VAL A 131 -16.33 4.47 6.79
CA VAL A 131 -15.41 5.56 7.10
C VAL A 131 -14.04 5.33 6.47
N PRO A 132 -13.29 6.39 6.13
CA PRO A 132 -11.93 6.27 5.61
C PRO A 132 -11.00 5.57 6.62
N SER A 133 -10.17 4.65 6.12
CA SER A 133 -9.13 3.99 6.92
C SER A 133 -7.78 4.72 6.93
N GLY A 134 -7.73 5.97 6.45
CA GLY A 134 -6.46 6.70 6.25
C GLY A 134 -5.54 6.71 7.46
N ASP A 135 -6.06 7.00 8.66
CA ASP A 135 -5.28 7.04 9.90
C ASP A 135 -4.76 5.64 10.31
N LEU A 136 -5.55 4.59 10.06
CA LEU A 136 -5.11 3.21 10.28
C LEU A 136 -4.01 2.82 9.29
N VAL A 137 -4.19 3.14 8.01
CA VAL A 137 -3.16 2.92 6.99
C VAL A 137 -1.89 3.69 7.31
N GLN A 138 -1.98 4.97 7.71
CA GLN A 138 -0.85 5.78 8.13
C GLN A 138 -0.06 5.09 9.24
N ARG A 139 -0.75 4.56 10.24
CA ARG A 139 -0.12 3.95 11.42
C ARG A 139 0.57 2.61 11.11
N PHE A 140 -0.02 1.78 10.25
CA PHE A 140 0.46 0.41 10.02
C PHE A 140 1.26 0.22 8.73
N GLU A 141 1.18 1.16 7.80
CA GLU A 141 1.85 1.07 6.50
C GLU A 141 2.88 2.19 6.29
N ALA A 142 2.60 3.41 6.76
CA ALA A 142 3.43 4.56 6.46
C ALA A 142 4.34 5.01 7.63
N THR A 143 4.32 4.31 8.77
CA THR A 143 5.21 4.58 9.90
C THR A 143 6.45 3.69 9.79
N TRP A 144 7.61 4.32 9.77
CA TRP A 144 8.89 3.60 9.67
C TRP A 144 9.33 2.99 11.00
N THR A 145 9.94 1.80 10.91
CA THR A 145 10.67 1.22 12.05
C THR A 145 12.00 1.95 12.27
N PRO A 146 12.63 1.79 13.42
CA PRO A 146 13.99 2.33 13.66
C PRO A 146 15.01 1.87 12.61
N GLU A 147 14.89 0.63 12.13
CA GLU A 147 15.75 0.07 11.09
C GLU A 147 15.50 0.74 9.74
N GLN A 148 14.24 0.90 9.35
CA GLN A 148 13.86 1.60 8.11
C GLN A 148 14.32 3.07 8.15
N TRP A 149 14.23 3.71 9.31
CA TRP A 149 14.75 5.07 9.49
C TRP A 149 16.26 5.14 9.26
N LYS A 150 17.05 4.19 9.79
CA LYS A 150 18.50 4.10 9.53
C LYS A 150 18.80 3.89 8.06
N MET A 151 18.09 2.96 7.40
CA MET A 151 18.23 2.71 5.96
C MET A 151 17.93 3.98 5.14
N HIS A 152 16.87 4.70 5.51
CA HIS A 152 16.54 5.98 4.86
C HIS A 152 17.64 7.03 5.02
N GLN A 153 18.19 7.17 6.24
CA GLN A 153 19.29 8.09 6.48
C GLN A 153 20.55 7.74 5.67
N GLU A 154 20.81 6.46 5.48
CA GLU A 154 21.94 5.98 4.67
C GLU A 154 21.68 6.22 3.19
N ALA A 155 20.51 5.88 2.68
CA ALA A 155 20.10 6.16 1.31
C ALA A 155 20.17 7.67 0.99
N ALA A 156 19.77 8.54 1.93
CA ALA A 156 19.86 9.98 1.78
C ALA A 156 21.31 10.49 1.57
N LYS A 157 22.30 9.88 2.23
CA LYS A 157 23.72 10.20 2.01
C LYS A 157 24.16 9.88 0.58
N TYR A 158 23.82 8.67 0.10
CA TYR A 158 24.16 8.26 -1.26
C TYR A 158 23.41 9.09 -2.31
N THR A 159 22.15 9.44 -2.06
CA THR A 159 21.40 10.33 -2.94
C THR A 159 22.10 11.71 -3.06
N ARG A 160 22.58 12.26 -1.93
CA ARG A 160 23.33 13.50 -1.95
C ARG A 160 24.64 13.37 -2.73
N GLN A 161 25.38 12.29 -2.51
CA GLN A 161 26.64 12.05 -3.21
C GLN A 161 26.44 11.85 -4.72
N ALA A 162 25.37 11.15 -5.11
CA ALA A 162 24.99 11.00 -6.52
C ALA A 162 24.70 12.33 -7.20
N PHE A 163 24.06 13.25 -6.47
CA PHE A 163 23.82 14.62 -6.92
C PHE A 163 25.16 15.37 -7.15
N ASP A 164 26.10 15.27 -6.21
CA ASP A 164 27.42 15.88 -6.33
C ASP A 164 28.23 15.28 -7.50
N GLU A 165 28.14 13.96 -7.73
CA GLU A 165 28.72 13.27 -8.89
C GLU A 165 28.15 13.77 -10.22
N ALA A 166 26.83 13.96 -10.29
CA ALA A 166 26.15 14.48 -11.47
C ALA A 166 26.68 15.87 -11.85
N PHE A 167 26.77 16.78 -10.89
CA PHE A 167 27.31 18.12 -11.15
C PHE A 167 28.80 18.13 -11.49
N ARG A 168 29.57 17.21 -10.93
CA ARG A 168 30.97 17.01 -11.31
C ARG A 168 31.10 16.58 -12.78
N LEU A 169 30.31 15.59 -13.18
CA LEU A 169 30.27 15.14 -14.57
C LEU A 169 29.89 16.27 -15.53
N ILE A 170 28.84 17.03 -15.20
CA ILE A 170 28.41 18.20 -16.00
C ILE A 170 29.56 19.18 -16.17
N ALA A 171 30.22 19.55 -15.08
CA ALA A 171 31.35 20.49 -15.14
C ALA A 171 32.51 19.97 -15.97
N GLU A 172 32.87 18.70 -15.85
CA GLU A 172 33.91 18.03 -16.64
C GLU A 172 33.58 18.04 -18.13
N ARG A 173 32.36 17.68 -18.50
CA ARG A 173 31.90 17.61 -19.90
C ARG A 173 31.85 18.99 -20.55
N ILE A 174 31.29 19.96 -19.85
CA ILE A 174 31.24 21.35 -20.36
C ILE A 174 32.63 21.89 -20.60
N ARG A 175 33.59 21.67 -19.69
CA ARG A 175 34.97 22.11 -19.89
C ARG A 175 35.66 21.39 -21.05
N ALA A 176 35.40 20.09 -21.22
CA ALA A 176 36.07 19.29 -22.23
C ALA A 176 35.43 19.39 -23.63
N LYS A 177 34.10 19.47 -23.72
CA LYS A 177 33.33 19.34 -24.96
C LYS A 177 32.36 20.51 -25.22
N GLY A 178 32.15 21.41 -24.26
CA GLY A 178 31.18 22.51 -24.35
C GLY A 178 29.72 22.09 -24.08
N SER A 179 29.43 20.80 -23.95
CA SER A 179 28.07 20.31 -23.73
C SER A 179 28.07 18.93 -23.02
N VAL A 180 26.91 18.56 -22.47
CA VAL A 180 26.62 17.24 -21.89
C VAL A 180 25.17 16.89 -22.19
N GLU A 181 24.89 15.61 -22.42
CA GLU A 181 23.54 15.13 -22.65
C GLU A 181 22.84 14.79 -21.32
N GLU A 182 21.55 15.05 -21.24
CA GLU A 182 20.70 14.75 -20.06
C GLU A 182 20.76 13.26 -19.70
N LEU A 183 20.68 12.39 -20.71
CA LEU A 183 20.79 10.95 -20.54
C LEU A 183 22.16 10.48 -20.01
N GLU A 184 23.26 11.16 -20.33
CA GLU A 184 24.59 10.84 -19.79
C GLU A 184 24.62 11.12 -18.28
N VAL A 185 24.01 12.23 -17.84
CA VAL A 185 23.90 12.59 -16.42
C VAL A 185 22.99 11.59 -15.68
N GLN A 186 21.83 11.26 -16.25
CA GLN A 186 20.91 10.27 -15.69
C GLN A 186 21.59 8.92 -15.47
N LYS A 187 22.27 8.39 -16.49
CA LYS A 187 23.01 7.13 -16.43
C LYS A 187 24.06 7.14 -15.32
N ARG A 188 24.81 8.22 -15.17
CA ARG A 188 25.82 8.35 -14.10
C ARG A 188 25.18 8.21 -12.71
N ILE A 189 24.01 8.82 -12.48
CA ILE A 189 23.31 8.73 -11.20
C ILE A 189 22.84 7.29 -10.95
N VAL A 190 22.26 6.64 -11.95
CA VAL A 190 21.81 5.24 -11.85
C VAL A 190 22.96 4.29 -11.58
N GLU A 191 24.09 4.45 -12.30
CA GLU A 191 25.32 3.67 -12.07
C GLU A 191 25.85 3.86 -10.65
N TYR A 192 25.82 5.09 -10.14
CA TYR A 192 26.24 5.40 -8.78
C TYR A 192 25.32 4.71 -7.76
N PHE A 193 24.02 4.72 -7.97
CA PHE A 193 23.06 4.02 -7.11
C PHE A 193 23.35 2.52 -7.07
N HIS A 194 23.48 1.87 -8.23
CA HIS A 194 23.75 0.44 -8.31
C HIS A 194 25.08 0.06 -7.66
N ALA A 195 26.12 0.87 -7.87
CA ALA A 195 27.45 0.63 -7.28
C ALA A 195 27.44 0.71 -5.74
N ASN A 196 26.44 1.39 -5.15
CA ASN A 196 26.28 1.52 -3.71
C ASN A 196 25.10 0.69 -3.15
N GLY A 197 24.57 -0.26 -3.93
CA GLY A 197 23.53 -1.19 -3.48
C GLY A 197 22.14 -0.54 -3.34
N LEU A 198 21.90 0.62 -3.96
CA LEU A 198 20.59 1.25 -4.01
C LEU A 198 19.83 0.80 -5.25
N THR A 199 18.50 0.80 -5.12
CA THR A 199 17.57 0.59 -6.22
C THR A 199 16.61 1.79 -6.30
N ALA A 200 16.11 2.07 -7.49
CA ALA A 200 15.07 3.06 -7.72
C ALA A 200 14.02 2.46 -8.67
N ASP A 201 12.75 2.72 -8.40
CA ASP A 201 11.66 2.22 -9.25
C ASP A 201 11.70 2.85 -10.64
N HIS A 202 12.20 4.08 -10.72
CA HIS A 202 12.37 4.83 -11.96
C HIS A 202 13.72 5.53 -11.98
N PRO A 203 14.36 5.70 -13.15
CA PRO A 203 15.52 6.54 -13.27
C PRO A 203 15.21 7.98 -12.84
N PRO A 204 16.19 8.71 -12.28
CA PRO A 204 15.97 10.13 -11.93
C PRO A 204 15.73 10.96 -13.18
N ILE A 205 14.89 11.97 -13.07
CA ILE A 205 14.68 12.96 -14.12
C ILE A 205 15.89 13.88 -14.18
N CYS A 206 16.49 13.97 -15.36
CA CYS A 206 17.56 14.92 -15.67
C CYS A 206 17.11 15.72 -16.89
N ALA A 207 16.65 16.93 -16.70
CA ALA A 207 16.06 17.75 -17.75
C ALA A 207 16.54 19.19 -17.64
N VAL A 208 16.77 19.86 -18.78
CA VAL A 208 17.20 21.23 -18.88
C VAL A 208 16.45 21.98 -19.99
N GLY A 209 16.28 23.28 -19.82
CA GLY A 209 15.61 24.14 -20.81
C GLY A 209 14.17 23.70 -21.07
N PRO A 210 13.77 23.47 -22.33
CA PRO A 210 12.40 23.07 -22.68
C PRO A 210 11.95 21.78 -22.01
N HIS A 211 12.85 20.82 -21.82
CA HIS A 211 12.52 19.52 -21.20
C HIS A 211 12.25 19.60 -19.69
N SER A 212 12.65 20.69 -19.02
CA SER A 212 12.42 20.81 -17.56
C SER A 212 10.95 21.01 -17.19
N GLY A 213 10.11 21.43 -18.13
CA GLY A 213 8.66 21.58 -17.95
C GLY A 213 7.83 20.38 -18.39
N ASP A 214 8.42 19.47 -19.18
CA ASP A 214 7.78 18.25 -19.71
C ASP A 214 8.87 17.16 -19.82
N PRO A 215 9.28 16.58 -18.69
CA PRO A 215 10.40 15.64 -18.63
C PRO A 215 10.01 14.21 -19.04
#